data_a6ac3980ccf05269fbc1e3181e2b79b5
#
_entry.id   a6ac3980ccf05269fbc1e3181e2b79b5
#
_cell.length_a   1.000
_cell.length_b   1.000
_cell.length_c   1.000
_cell.angle_alpha   90.00
_cell.angle_beta   90.00
_cell.angle_gamma   90.00
#
_symmetry.space_group_name_H-M   'P 1'
#
loop_
_entity.id
_entity.type
_entity.pdbx_description
1 polymer ?
#
loop_
_entity_poly.entity_id
_entity_poly.type
_entity_poly.pdbx_seq_one_letter_code
_entity_poly.pdbx_strand_id
1 'polypeptide(L)'
;RPARSTDTGLGYIYKLDLQTGEPVGRFRTPDGGGIHGIEWDDGKIWVTAFQPLAIYLMDPADNYKIVHSFEVELPRLHGLARVSDGLWCAHTTDNVIVKYDVDSGTELDRISMDEGDAYIHGLSMKDGEFWYADANFAGKHNTATVGKPEIGKIAV
;
A
#
# COMPACT_ATOMS: atom_id res chain seq x y z
N ARG A 1 -2.30 2.69 -15.06
CA ARG A 1 -2.84 3.61 -16.08
C ARG A 1 -1.90 3.69 -17.29
N PRO A 2 -2.37 4.06 -18.50
CA PRO A 2 -1.47 4.34 -19.61
C PRO A 2 -0.50 5.45 -19.25
N ALA A 3 0.75 5.37 -19.75
CA ALA A 3 1.75 6.43 -19.60
C ALA A 3 1.23 7.72 -20.28
N ARG A 4 1.50 8.85 -19.64
CA ARG A 4 1.21 10.19 -20.19
C ARG A 4 2.50 10.78 -20.72
N SER A 5 2.41 11.74 -21.64
CA SER A 5 3.57 12.46 -22.19
C SER A 5 4.38 13.22 -21.11
N THR A 6 3.77 13.48 -19.96
CA THR A 6 4.41 14.12 -18.80
C THR A 6 5.05 13.13 -17.84
N ASP A 7 4.87 11.83 -18.05
CA ASP A 7 5.44 10.82 -17.17
C ASP A 7 6.94 10.71 -17.46
N THR A 8 7.74 10.93 -16.45
CA THR A 8 9.23 10.89 -16.54
C THR A 8 9.81 9.49 -16.41
N GLY A 9 8.97 8.49 -16.13
CA GLY A 9 9.42 7.14 -15.74
C GLY A 9 10.10 7.09 -14.38
N LEU A 10 10.02 8.18 -13.61
CA LEU A 10 10.62 8.29 -12.28
C LEU A 10 9.52 8.54 -11.24
N GLY A 11 9.47 7.68 -10.24
CA GLY A 11 8.64 7.87 -9.06
C GLY A 11 9.44 8.44 -7.89
N TYR A 12 8.78 9.18 -7.02
CA TYR A 12 9.39 9.75 -5.82
C TYR A 12 8.46 9.66 -4.63
N ILE A 13 9.08 9.45 -3.46
CA ILE A 13 8.47 9.63 -2.15
C ILE A 13 8.90 11.01 -1.65
N TYR A 14 7.95 11.81 -1.18
CA TYR A 14 8.23 13.13 -0.60
C TYR A 14 8.05 13.08 0.92
N LYS A 15 9.01 13.62 1.63
CA LYS A 15 8.85 13.98 3.04
C LYS A 15 8.36 15.41 3.11
N LEU A 16 7.26 15.63 3.80
CA LEU A 16 6.67 16.95 3.96
C LEU A 16 6.84 17.45 5.39
N ASP A 17 7.00 18.75 5.55
CA ASP A 17 6.83 19.42 6.84
C ASP A 17 5.34 19.43 7.20
N LEU A 18 4.99 18.97 8.40
CA LEU A 18 3.58 18.82 8.80
C LEU A 18 2.88 20.14 9.11
N GLN A 19 3.63 21.22 9.36
CA GLN A 19 3.06 22.53 9.67
C GLN A 19 2.83 23.36 8.41
N THR A 20 3.78 23.28 7.47
CA THR A 20 3.75 24.12 6.26
C THR A 20 3.24 23.38 5.03
N GLY A 21 3.30 22.03 5.03
CA GLY A 21 3.02 21.19 3.86
C GLY A 21 4.12 21.20 2.81
N GLU A 22 5.21 21.93 3.05
CA GLU A 22 6.31 22.05 2.09
C GLU A 22 7.19 20.80 2.06
N PRO A 23 7.68 20.40 0.86
CA PRO A 23 8.60 19.29 0.74
C PRO A 23 9.95 19.58 1.41
N VAL A 24 10.33 18.77 2.41
CA VAL A 24 11.64 18.84 3.09
C VAL A 24 12.59 17.74 2.63
N GLY A 25 12.13 16.82 1.80
CA GLY A 25 12.94 15.75 1.21
C GLY A 25 12.23 15.04 0.06
N ARG A 26 13.02 14.46 -0.85
CA ARG A 26 12.53 13.71 -2.00
C ARG A 26 13.43 12.51 -2.26
N PHE A 27 12.85 11.34 -2.37
CA PHE A 27 13.57 10.07 -2.52
C PHE A 27 12.99 9.27 -3.67
N ARG A 28 13.86 8.58 -4.39
CA ARG A 28 13.44 7.78 -5.52
C ARG A 28 12.71 6.51 -5.07
N THR A 29 11.64 6.15 -5.78
CA THR A 29 10.95 4.87 -5.56
C THR A 29 11.79 3.69 -6.06
N PRO A 30 11.64 2.48 -5.48
CA PRO A 30 12.42 1.30 -5.87
C PRO A 30 12.25 0.88 -7.33
N ASP A 31 11.05 0.99 -7.85
CA ASP A 31 10.67 0.48 -9.17
C ASP A 31 10.63 1.56 -10.27
N GLY A 32 11.02 2.78 -9.97
CA GLY A 32 10.90 3.90 -10.90
C GLY A 32 9.48 4.47 -11.02
N GLY A 33 8.52 3.95 -10.28
CA GLY A 33 7.11 4.36 -10.21
C GLY A 33 6.20 3.20 -9.86
N GLY A 34 4.91 3.46 -9.62
CA GLY A 34 3.94 2.42 -9.26
C GLY A 34 3.90 2.09 -7.78
N ILE A 35 4.50 2.92 -6.93
CA ILE A 35 4.36 2.84 -5.47
C ILE A 35 2.98 3.38 -5.08
N HIS A 36 2.27 2.65 -4.23
CA HIS A 36 0.92 3.01 -3.80
C HIS A 36 0.72 3.00 -2.29
N GLY A 37 1.25 2.02 -1.57
CA GLY A 37 1.19 1.95 -0.12
C GLY A 37 2.49 2.43 0.50
N ILE A 38 2.40 3.07 1.65
CA ILE A 38 3.52 3.46 2.49
C ILE A 38 3.11 3.30 3.95
N GLU A 39 3.99 2.68 4.75
CA GLU A 39 3.77 2.46 6.17
C GLU A 39 5.07 2.66 6.94
N TRP A 40 4.98 3.32 8.09
CA TRP A 40 6.11 3.55 8.99
C TRP A 40 6.29 2.39 9.96
N ASP A 41 7.53 1.90 10.10
CA ASP A 41 7.88 0.80 11.01
C ASP A 41 9.25 1.04 11.64
N ASP A 42 9.25 1.51 12.87
CA ASP A 42 10.45 1.69 13.70
C ASP A 42 11.67 2.30 12.97
N GLY A 43 11.49 3.49 12.44
CA GLY A 43 12.54 4.21 11.74
C GLY A 43 12.71 3.84 10.28
N LYS A 44 11.98 2.86 9.77
CA LYS A 44 11.97 2.41 8.37
C LYS A 44 10.61 2.63 7.73
N ILE A 45 10.53 2.46 6.43
CA ILE A 45 9.28 2.54 5.69
C ILE A 45 9.08 1.31 4.82
N TRP A 46 7.90 0.71 4.93
CA TRP A 46 7.40 -0.27 3.98
C TRP A 46 6.73 0.45 2.82
N VAL A 47 6.96 -0.03 1.60
CA VAL A 47 6.30 0.48 0.39
C VAL A 47 5.88 -0.68 -0.52
N THR A 48 4.72 -0.52 -1.17
CA THR A 48 4.24 -1.49 -2.16
C THR A 48 4.65 -1.08 -3.56
N ALA A 49 5.03 -2.04 -4.39
CA ALA A 49 5.40 -1.82 -5.79
C ALA A 49 4.63 -2.75 -6.73
N PHE A 50 4.41 -2.29 -7.97
CA PHE A 50 3.69 -3.07 -8.99
C PHE A 50 4.61 -3.74 -10.02
N GLN A 51 5.84 -3.29 -10.15
CA GLN A 51 6.79 -3.82 -11.12
C GLN A 51 8.21 -3.82 -10.55
N PRO A 52 8.64 -4.94 -9.95
CA PRO A 52 7.90 -6.19 -9.72
C PRO A 52 6.80 -6.04 -8.66
N LEU A 53 5.92 -7.04 -8.57
CA LEU A 53 4.94 -7.16 -7.48
C LEU A 53 5.69 -7.50 -6.19
N ALA A 54 6.02 -6.49 -5.41
CA ALA A 54 6.85 -6.65 -4.23
C ALA A 54 6.52 -5.64 -3.13
N ILE A 55 6.91 -5.97 -1.92
CA ILE A 55 6.90 -5.08 -0.77
C ILE A 55 8.36 -4.85 -0.35
N TYR A 56 8.75 -3.59 -0.24
CA TYR A 56 10.12 -3.19 0.10
C TYR A 56 10.16 -2.52 1.46
N LEU A 57 11.20 -2.83 2.23
CA LEU A 57 11.58 -2.09 3.44
C LEU A 57 12.76 -1.18 3.12
N MET A 58 12.59 0.11 3.33
CA MET A 58 13.59 1.14 3.04
C MET A 58 14.04 1.82 4.32
N ASP A 59 15.34 2.12 4.41
CA ASP A 59 15.93 2.82 5.55
C ASP A 59 16.14 4.32 5.24
N PRO A 60 15.33 5.22 5.80
CA PRO A 60 15.52 6.66 5.65
C PRO A 60 16.86 7.19 6.18
N ALA A 61 17.46 6.52 7.17
CA ALA A 61 18.74 6.92 7.74
C ALA A 61 19.93 6.57 6.82
N ASP A 62 19.77 5.55 5.96
CA ASP A 62 20.75 5.15 4.94
C ASP A 62 20.28 5.54 3.52
N ASN A 63 19.88 6.79 3.35
CA ASN A 63 19.48 7.37 2.06
C ASN A 63 18.39 6.56 1.33
N TYR A 64 17.42 6.02 2.08
CA TYR A 64 16.31 5.20 1.58
C TYR A 64 16.75 3.93 0.83
N LYS A 65 17.88 3.39 1.24
CA LYS A 65 18.36 2.11 0.74
C LYS A 65 17.33 1.01 1.06
N ILE A 66 17.08 0.14 0.10
CA ILE A 66 16.31 -1.08 0.31
C ILE A 66 17.13 -2.00 1.22
N VAL A 67 16.60 -2.31 2.40
CA VAL A 67 17.25 -3.20 3.38
C VAL A 67 16.61 -4.57 3.42
N HIS A 68 15.37 -4.69 2.95
CA HIS A 68 14.67 -5.97 2.80
C HIS A 68 13.58 -5.87 1.73
N SER A 69 13.18 -7.01 1.16
CA SER A 69 12.05 -7.09 0.24
C SER A 69 11.57 -8.53 0.09
N PHE A 70 10.31 -8.68 -0.25
CA PHE A 70 9.74 -9.96 -0.68
C PHE A 70 8.74 -9.73 -1.82
N GLU A 71 8.63 -10.71 -2.70
CA GLU A 71 7.66 -10.70 -3.79
C GLU A 71 6.31 -11.24 -3.29
N VAL A 72 5.24 -10.81 -3.94
CA VAL A 72 3.88 -11.27 -3.69
C VAL A 72 3.19 -11.64 -5.01
N GLU A 73 2.22 -12.54 -4.95
CA GLU A 73 1.55 -13.04 -6.16
C GLU A 73 0.34 -12.21 -6.57
N LEU A 74 -0.37 -11.64 -5.58
CA LEU A 74 -1.61 -10.93 -5.84
C LEU A 74 -1.35 -9.51 -6.38
N PRO A 75 -2.05 -9.10 -7.42
CA PRO A 75 -1.85 -7.79 -8.05
C PRO A 75 -2.41 -6.63 -7.21
N ARG A 76 -2.07 -5.41 -7.64
CA ARG A 76 -2.57 -4.14 -7.07
C ARG A 76 -2.43 -4.03 -5.57
N LEU A 77 -1.18 -4.11 -5.14
CA LEU A 77 -0.77 -3.82 -3.77
C LEU A 77 -0.99 -2.34 -3.46
N HIS A 78 -1.85 -2.04 -2.50
CA HIS A 78 -2.14 -0.68 -2.11
C HIS A 78 -1.83 -0.42 -0.64
N GLY A 79 -2.80 -0.13 0.20
CA GLY A 79 -2.58 0.23 1.59
C GLY A 79 -1.86 -0.83 2.41
N LEU A 80 -1.03 -0.40 3.32
CA LEU A 80 -0.28 -1.22 4.26
C LEU A 80 -0.67 -0.88 5.69
N ALA A 81 -0.61 -1.87 6.58
CA ALA A 81 -0.74 -1.67 8.02
C ALA A 81 0.19 -2.64 8.78
N ARG A 82 1.19 -2.10 9.47
CA ARG A 82 2.14 -2.87 10.27
C ARG A 82 1.51 -3.25 11.61
N VAL A 83 1.63 -4.52 11.98
CA VAL A 83 1.22 -5.08 13.27
C VAL A 83 2.37 -5.86 13.89
N SER A 84 2.28 -6.19 15.18
CA SER A 84 3.39 -6.82 15.92
C SER A 84 3.92 -8.11 15.29
N ASP A 85 3.05 -8.88 14.62
CA ASP A 85 3.32 -10.21 14.08
C ASP A 85 3.20 -10.30 12.56
N GLY A 86 3.19 -9.17 11.84
CA GLY A 86 3.10 -9.17 10.38
C GLY A 86 2.84 -7.81 9.75
N LEU A 87 2.63 -7.83 8.45
CA LEU A 87 2.30 -6.66 7.64
C LEU A 87 1.07 -6.98 6.80
N TRP A 88 -0.02 -6.27 7.05
CA TRP A 88 -1.21 -6.37 6.23
C TRP A 88 -1.09 -5.52 4.97
N CYS A 89 -1.52 -6.07 3.84
CA CYS A 89 -1.55 -5.39 2.55
C CYS A 89 -2.90 -5.55 1.87
N ALA A 90 -3.47 -4.46 1.39
CA ALA A 90 -4.69 -4.47 0.59
C ALA A 90 -4.37 -4.82 -0.87
N HIS A 91 -5.03 -5.84 -1.42
CA HIS A 91 -4.99 -6.24 -2.83
C HIS A 91 -6.32 -5.90 -3.49
N THR A 92 -6.42 -4.70 -4.02
CA THR A 92 -7.70 -4.11 -4.46
C THR A 92 -8.36 -4.88 -5.59
N THR A 93 -7.62 -5.50 -6.50
CA THR A 93 -8.22 -6.26 -7.62
C THR A 93 -9.01 -7.47 -7.15
N ASP A 94 -8.48 -8.20 -6.18
CA ASP A 94 -9.09 -9.41 -5.65
C ASP A 94 -9.97 -9.11 -4.43
N ASN A 95 -9.96 -7.84 -3.99
CA ASN A 95 -10.67 -7.30 -2.82
C ASN A 95 -10.41 -8.12 -1.56
N VAL A 96 -9.13 -8.37 -1.30
CA VAL A 96 -8.65 -9.08 -0.12
C VAL A 96 -7.58 -8.26 0.60
N ILE A 97 -7.48 -8.46 1.90
CA ILE A 97 -6.40 -7.94 2.72
C ILE A 97 -5.60 -9.14 3.21
N VAL A 98 -4.32 -9.20 2.88
CA VAL A 98 -3.45 -10.33 3.22
C VAL A 98 -2.42 -9.89 4.25
N LYS A 99 -2.23 -10.71 5.28
CA LYS A 99 -1.18 -10.56 6.26
C LYS A 99 0.04 -11.37 5.83
N TYR A 100 1.16 -10.72 5.74
CA TYR A 100 2.44 -11.34 5.40
C TYR A 100 3.38 -11.38 6.60
N ASP A 101 4.12 -12.47 6.72
CA ASP A 101 5.32 -12.52 7.53
C ASP A 101 6.36 -11.56 6.96
N VAL A 102 6.91 -10.69 7.79
CA VAL A 102 7.78 -9.59 7.33
C VAL A 102 9.17 -10.05 6.90
N ASP A 103 9.61 -11.23 7.32
CA ASP A 103 10.93 -11.77 6.98
C ASP A 103 10.89 -12.63 5.72
N SER A 104 9.88 -13.49 5.61
CA SER A 104 9.76 -14.47 4.53
C SER A 104 8.80 -14.06 3.39
N GLY A 105 7.88 -13.13 3.64
CA GLY A 105 6.79 -12.81 2.72
C GLY A 105 5.70 -13.90 2.67
N THR A 106 5.74 -14.89 3.55
CA THR A 106 4.72 -15.94 3.59
C THR A 106 3.39 -15.37 4.07
N GLU A 107 2.30 -15.75 3.41
CA GLU A 107 0.95 -15.41 3.86
C GLU A 107 0.65 -16.06 5.21
N LEU A 108 0.27 -15.26 6.20
CA LEU A 108 -0.09 -15.70 7.55
C LEU A 108 -1.61 -15.74 7.77
N ASP A 109 -2.33 -14.81 7.12
CA ASP A 109 -3.77 -14.65 7.34
C ASP A 109 -4.40 -13.87 6.18
N ARG A 110 -5.74 -13.92 6.04
CA ARG A 110 -6.47 -13.27 4.96
C ARG A 110 -7.87 -12.84 5.39
N ILE A 111 -8.24 -11.62 5.02
CA ILE A 111 -9.61 -11.11 5.09
C ILE A 111 -10.11 -10.94 3.66
N SER A 112 -11.16 -11.65 3.28
CA SER A 112 -11.81 -11.50 1.98
C SER A 112 -13.06 -10.65 2.15
N MET A 113 -13.23 -9.66 1.29
CA MET A 113 -14.43 -8.85 1.25
C MET A 113 -15.52 -9.57 0.45
N ASP A 114 -16.77 -9.40 0.85
CA ASP A 114 -17.92 -9.99 0.16
C ASP A 114 -18.28 -9.22 -1.13
N GLU A 115 -19.11 -9.83 -1.96
CA GLU A 115 -19.66 -9.18 -3.14
C GLU A 115 -20.56 -7.98 -2.72
N GLY A 116 -20.22 -6.82 -3.22
CA GLY A 116 -20.93 -5.56 -2.90
C GLY A 116 -20.28 -4.75 -1.81
N ASP A 117 -19.27 -5.28 -1.14
CA ASP A 117 -18.45 -4.52 -0.20
C ASP A 117 -17.56 -3.50 -0.89
N ALA A 118 -17.06 -2.55 -0.11
CA ALA A 118 -16.10 -1.56 -0.54
C ALA A 118 -14.82 -2.20 -1.11
N TYR A 119 -14.25 -1.62 -2.16
CA TYR A 119 -12.95 -2.03 -2.68
C TYR A 119 -11.83 -1.37 -1.88
N ILE A 120 -11.19 -2.15 -1.02
CA ILE A 120 -10.16 -1.65 -0.11
C ILE A 120 -8.94 -1.18 -0.89
N HIS A 121 -8.62 0.10 -0.74
CA HIS A 121 -7.49 0.75 -1.38
C HIS A 121 -6.48 1.27 -0.35
N GLY A 122 -6.87 2.24 0.48
CA GLY A 122 -6.09 2.66 1.63
C GLY A 122 -6.34 1.72 2.81
N LEU A 123 -5.31 1.44 3.59
CA LEU A 123 -5.39 0.63 4.81
C LEU A 123 -4.54 1.27 5.90
N SER A 124 -5.01 1.22 7.12
CA SER A 124 -4.25 1.62 8.31
C SER A 124 -4.75 0.85 9.52
N MET A 125 -3.90 0.71 10.53
CA MET A 125 -4.26 0.13 11.82
C MET A 125 -4.16 1.19 12.91
N LYS A 126 -5.21 1.33 13.70
CA LYS A 126 -5.19 2.19 14.87
C LYS A 126 -5.95 1.54 16.02
N ASP A 127 -5.30 1.45 17.17
CA ASP A 127 -5.88 0.91 18.41
C ASP A 127 -6.52 -0.50 18.25
N GLY A 128 -5.94 -1.34 17.39
CA GLY A 128 -6.43 -2.68 17.08
C GLY A 128 -7.58 -2.74 16.08
N GLU A 129 -7.98 -1.60 15.51
CA GLU A 129 -9.03 -1.52 14.49
C GLU A 129 -8.44 -1.27 13.11
N PHE A 130 -8.89 -2.01 12.10
CA PHE A 130 -8.62 -1.67 10.72
C PHE A 130 -9.47 -0.52 10.23
N TRP A 131 -8.80 0.46 9.66
CA TRP A 131 -9.41 1.55 8.92
C TRP A 131 -9.08 1.41 7.44
N TYR A 132 -10.07 1.63 6.58
CA TYR A 132 -9.89 1.57 5.14
C TYR A 132 -10.40 2.82 4.44
N ALA A 133 -9.87 3.06 3.25
CA ALA A 133 -10.44 3.97 2.29
C ALA A 133 -10.78 3.21 1.01
N ASP A 134 -12.01 3.40 0.53
CA ASP A 134 -12.49 2.86 -0.74
C ASP A 134 -12.04 3.74 -1.90
N ALA A 135 -11.51 3.15 -2.94
CA ALA A 135 -11.19 3.84 -4.18
C ALA A 135 -12.43 4.12 -5.05
N ASN A 136 -13.57 3.57 -4.69
CA ASN A 136 -14.81 3.59 -5.51
C ASN A 136 -14.58 3.11 -6.93
N PHE A 137 -13.61 2.24 -7.15
CA PHE A 137 -13.49 1.64 -8.46
C PHE A 137 -12.68 0.37 -8.43
N ALA A 138 -13.09 -0.50 -9.33
CA ALA A 138 -12.19 -1.29 -10.10
C ALA A 138 -11.57 -2.47 -9.41
N GLY A 139 -12.37 -3.32 -8.93
CA GLY A 139 -12.08 -4.73 -8.91
C GLY A 139 -11.93 -5.29 -10.34
N LYS A 140 -11.77 -6.58 -10.48
CA LYS A 140 -11.67 -7.34 -11.75
C LYS A 140 -12.68 -6.93 -12.83
N HIS A 141 -13.81 -6.42 -12.41
CA HIS A 141 -14.96 -6.18 -13.29
C HIS A 141 -15.15 -4.71 -13.64
N ASN A 142 -14.35 -3.80 -13.10
CA ASN A 142 -14.46 -2.35 -13.36
C ASN A 142 -15.92 -1.86 -13.49
N THR A 143 -16.83 -2.53 -12.80
CA THR A 143 -18.18 -2.05 -12.65
C THR A 143 -18.07 -0.84 -11.75
N ALA A 144 -18.42 0.33 -12.29
CA ALA A 144 -18.56 1.51 -11.49
C ALA A 144 -19.34 1.11 -10.24
N THR A 145 -18.68 1.15 -9.09
CA THR A 145 -19.36 0.88 -7.83
C THR A 145 -20.48 1.90 -7.72
N VAL A 146 -21.66 1.43 -7.47
CA VAL A 146 -22.88 2.26 -7.36
C VAL A 146 -22.86 2.99 -6.01
N GLY A 147 -21.74 3.58 -5.65
CA GLY A 147 -21.56 4.19 -4.35
C GLY A 147 -20.71 5.44 -4.41
N LYS A 148 -20.67 6.17 -3.32
CA LYS A 148 -19.69 7.21 -3.08
C LYS A 148 -18.46 6.57 -2.43
N PRO A 149 -17.23 7.05 -2.72
CA PRO A 149 -16.05 6.65 -1.96
C PRO A 149 -16.31 6.82 -0.47
N GLU A 150 -15.85 5.86 0.33
CA GLU A 150 -16.08 5.88 1.77
C GLU A 150 -14.77 5.63 2.55
N ILE A 151 -14.83 5.99 3.80
CA ILE A 151 -13.84 5.61 4.81
C ILE A 151 -14.61 4.82 5.87
N GLY A 152 -14.12 3.66 6.22
CA GLY A 152 -14.78 2.78 7.17
C GLY A 152 -13.83 2.00 8.05
N LYS A 153 -14.42 1.13 8.85
CA LYS A 153 -13.71 0.17 9.70
C LYS A 153 -14.08 -1.24 9.31
N ILE A 154 -13.12 -2.14 9.40
CA ILE A 154 -13.34 -3.58 9.25
C ILE A 154 -13.35 -4.17 10.66
N ALA A 155 -14.46 -4.84 11.01
CA ALA A 155 -14.50 -5.65 12.21
C ALA A 155 -13.72 -6.95 11.96
N VAL A 156 -12.75 -7.24 12.82
CA VAL A 156 -11.92 -8.45 12.79
C VAL A 156 -12.29 -9.30 13.99
#